data_369e3196048081e0e8cbc234b280e230
#
_entry.id   369e3196048081e0e8cbc234b280e230
#
_cell.length_a   1.000
_cell.length_b   1.000
_cell.length_c   1.000
_cell.angle_alpha   90.00
_cell.angle_beta   90.00
_cell.angle_gamma   90.00
#
_symmetry.space_group_name_H-M   'P 1'
#
loop_
_entity.id
_entity.type
_entity.pdbx_description
1 polymer ?
#
loop_
_entity_poly.entity_id
_entity_poly.type
_entity_poly.pdbx_seq_one_letter_code
_entity_poly.pdbx_strand_id
1 'polypeptide(L)'
;MTCLLLSQLTVFAHIKFNDRLFSQVAMRYDTDAELRVREWQQLLITQKSASVTEQLYEINRFFNEIEFVDDITHWGYRDYWATPIEFLGTNGGDCEDFTIAKYFSLRELGVPAEKLRLMYVTATRPRQAHMVLAYYETPNSVPLVLDNMNKRILPASQRRDLIPVYSFNGEGLWLAKEQGRGRKMQGKNNNALWQDLNKRMQQSF
;
A
#
# COMPACT_ATOMS: atom_id res chain seq x y z
N MET A 1 32.08 26.95 -10.72
CA MET A 1 30.61 26.80 -10.91
C MET A 1 30.20 25.51 -10.23
N THR A 2 29.72 25.61 -8.99
CA THR A 2 29.30 24.46 -8.18
C THR A 2 27.81 24.27 -8.42
N CYS A 3 27.45 23.22 -9.14
CA CYS A 3 26.06 22.86 -9.41
C CYS A 3 25.46 22.22 -8.15
N LEU A 4 24.66 22.95 -7.40
CA LEU A 4 23.84 22.44 -6.31
C LEU A 4 22.76 21.54 -6.90
N LEU A 5 22.96 20.23 -6.81
CA LEU A 5 21.90 19.24 -7.02
C LEU A 5 20.90 19.38 -5.88
N LEU A 6 19.82 20.13 -6.09
CA LEU A 6 18.64 20.11 -5.26
C LEU A 6 17.99 18.70 -5.42
N SER A 7 18.28 17.82 -4.48
CA SER A 7 17.49 16.60 -4.31
C SER A 7 16.06 17.03 -3.96
N GLN A 8 15.15 16.85 -4.89
CA GLN A 8 13.72 16.97 -4.59
C GLN A 8 13.37 15.82 -3.63
N LEU A 9 13.38 16.13 -2.34
CA LEU A 9 12.76 15.28 -1.34
C LEU A 9 11.27 15.17 -1.73
N THR A 10 10.87 13.99 -2.17
CA THR A 10 9.45 13.66 -2.28
C THR A 10 8.89 13.72 -0.86
N VAL A 11 8.19 14.80 -0.54
CA VAL A 11 7.54 14.96 0.76
C VAL A 11 6.44 13.90 0.82
N PHE A 12 6.67 12.88 1.62
CA PHE A 12 5.62 11.94 1.99
C PHE A 12 4.59 12.72 2.84
N ALA A 13 3.36 12.81 2.37
CA ALA A 13 2.30 13.48 3.10
C ALA A 13 1.92 12.61 4.32
N HIS A 14 2.32 13.05 5.50
CA HIS A 14 1.90 12.42 6.75
C HIS A 14 0.40 12.59 6.96
N ILE A 15 -0.25 11.53 7.42
CA ILE A 15 -1.68 11.52 7.69
C ILE A 15 -1.94 12.32 8.98
N LYS A 16 -2.72 13.40 8.86
CA LYS A 16 -3.09 14.24 10.01
C LYS A 16 -4.41 13.78 10.60
N PHE A 17 -4.36 12.89 11.55
CA PHE A 17 -5.54 12.51 12.31
C PHE A 17 -5.96 13.67 13.25
N ASN A 18 -7.13 14.23 13.04
CA ASN A 18 -7.73 15.28 13.86
C ASN A 18 -9.26 15.16 13.83
N ASP A 19 -9.94 15.89 14.72
CA ASP A 19 -11.40 15.84 14.84
C ASP A 19 -12.13 16.23 13.54
N ARG A 20 -11.54 17.12 12.74
CA ARG A 20 -12.09 17.49 11.44
C ARG A 20 -12.12 16.31 10.48
N LEU A 21 -11.02 15.52 10.39
CA LEU A 21 -10.96 14.33 9.55
C LEU A 21 -12.02 13.32 9.98
N PHE A 22 -12.12 13.03 11.28
CA PHE A 22 -13.08 12.06 11.80
C PHE A 22 -14.52 12.48 11.51
N SER A 23 -14.85 13.77 11.75
CA SER A 23 -16.17 14.31 11.42
C SER A 23 -16.48 14.25 9.92
N GLN A 24 -15.49 14.50 9.07
CA GLN A 24 -15.67 14.38 7.61
C GLN A 24 -15.90 12.93 7.17
N VAL A 25 -15.19 11.97 7.78
CA VAL A 25 -15.39 10.54 7.51
C VAL A 25 -16.79 10.12 7.93
N ALA A 26 -17.23 10.47 9.15
CA ALA A 26 -18.57 10.18 9.63
C ALA A 26 -19.67 10.76 8.73
N MET A 27 -19.50 12.01 8.28
CA MET A 27 -20.46 12.67 7.39
C MET A 27 -20.50 12.10 5.98
N ARG A 28 -19.35 11.68 5.45
CA ARG A 28 -19.23 11.19 4.06
C ARG A 28 -19.65 9.73 3.93
N TYR A 29 -19.39 8.93 4.93
CA TYR A 29 -19.65 7.50 4.95
C TYR A 29 -20.66 7.15 6.05
N ASP A 30 -20.19 6.91 7.27
CA ASP A 30 -21.01 6.63 8.46
C ASP A 30 -20.14 6.66 9.74
N THR A 31 -20.78 6.42 10.89
CA THR A 31 -20.09 6.33 12.19
C THR A 31 -19.18 5.11 12.30
N ASP A 32 -19.51 4.01 11.62
CA ASP A 32 -18.67 2.81 11.64
C ASP A 32 -17.38 3.04 10.83
N ALA A 33 -17.46 3.83 9.76
CA ALA A 33 -16.29 4.29 9.01
C ALA A 33 -15.36 5.16 9.89
N GLU A 34 -15.94 6.08 10.67
CA GLU A 34 -15.16 6.87 11.64
C GLU A 34 -14.45 5.96 12.65
N LEU A 35 -15.14 4.95 13.19
CA LEU A 35 -14.55 3.99 14.12
C LEU A 35 -13.39 3.24 13.48
N ARG A 36 -13.54 2.71 12.25
CA ARG A 36 -12.45 2.04 11.54
C ARG A 36 -11.22 2.93 11.34
N VAL A 37 -11.42 4.21 11.02
CA VAL A 37 -10.31 5.16 10.86
C VAL A 37 -9.65 5.49 12.21
N ARG A 38 -10.41 5.56 13.32
CA ARG A 38 -9.86 5.72 14.68
C ARG A 38 -9.08 4.49 15.13
N GLU A 39 -9.56 3.29 14.83
CA GLU A 39 -8.84 2.03 15.09
C GLU A 39 -7.52 1.98 14.31
N TRP A 40 -7.53 2.41 13.05
CA TRP A 40 -6.30 2.55 12.27
C TRP A 40 -5.33 3.56 12.88
N GLN A 41 -5.80 4.72 13.30
CA GLN A 41 -4.96 5.69 14.04
C GLN A 41 -4.34 5.05 15.29
N GLN A 42 -5.17 4.38 16.09
CA GLN A 42 -4.70 3.73 17.31
C GLN A 42 -3.66 2.65 17.01
N LEU A 43 -3.86 1.88 15.96
CA LEU A 43 -2.88 0.89 15.48
C LEU A 43 -1.54 1.57 15.13
N LEU A 44 -1.55 2.66 14.38
CA LEU A 44 -0.34 3.39 14.04
C LEU A 44 0.37 3.95 15.28
N ILE A 45 -0.38 4.44 16.27
CA ILE A 45 0.20 4.93 17.54
C ILE A 45 0.86 3.79 18.30
N THR A 46 0.18 2.66 18.46
CA THR A 46 0.69 1.52 19.24
C THR A 46 1.88 0.84 18.55
N GLN A 47 1.91 0.81 17.23
CA GLN A 47 2.97 0.17 16.46
C GLN A 47 4.17 1.08 16.19
N LYS A 48 4.14 2.37 16.60
CA LYS A 48 5.21 3.34 16.28
C LYS A 48 6.60 2.92 16.78
N SER A 49 6.67 2.27 17.94
CA SER A 49 7.92 1.80 18.55
C SER A 49 8.15 0.30 18.41
N ALA A 50 7.25 -0.42 17.74
CA ALA A 50 7.36 -1.86 17.54
C ALA A 50 8.46 -2.21 16.52
N SER A 51 8.90 -3.47 16.53
CA SER A 51 9.79 -3.99 15.50
C SER A 51 9.11 -3.97 14.13
N VAL A 52 9.90 -3.84 13.06
CA VAL A 52 9.34 -3.86 11.69
C VAL A 52 8.56 -5.16 11.43
N THR A 53 9.04 -6.29 11.94
CA THR A 53 8.33 -7.58 11.79
C THR A 53 6.94 -7.54 12.42
N GLU A 54 6.81 -6.94 13.59
CA GLU A 54 5.53 -6.78 14.28
C GLU A 54 4.63 -5.78 13.54
N GLN A 55 5.19 -4.66 13.06
CA GLN A 55 4.49 -3.69 12.22
C GLN A 55 3.91 -4.35 10.97
N LEU A 56 4.71 -5.16 10.24
CA LEU A 56 4.25 -5.90 9.06
C LEU A 56 3.06 -6.81 9.40
N TYR A 57 3.16 -7.56 10.52
CA TYR A 57 2.14 -8.49 10.95
C TYR A 57 0.83 -7.77 11.29
N GLU A 58 0.88 -6.76 12.16
CA GLU A 58 -0.31 -6.06 12.64
C GLU A 58 -0.99 -5.24 11.54
N ILE A 59 -0.23 -4.57 10.67
CA ILE A 59 -0.78 -3.86 9.50
C ILE A 59 -1.44 -4.85 8.53
N ASN A 60 -0.78 -5.98 8.24
CA ASN A 60 -1.37 -6.98 7.35
C ASN A 60 -2.65 -7.59 7.95
N ARG A 61 -2.66 -7.90 9.23
CA ARG A 61 -3.83 -8.43 9.94
C ARG A 61 -4.99 -7.44 9.90
N PHE A 62 -4.76 -6.18 10.27
CA PHE A 62 -5.79 -5.15 10.34
C PHE A 62 -6.51 -4.97 9.00
N PHE A 63 -5.78 -4.70 7.93
CA PHE A 63 -6.42 -4.49 6.63
C PHE A 63 -7.05 -5.75 6.05
N ASN A 64 -6.55 -6.94 6.37
CA ASN A 64 -7.13 -8.19 5.90
C ASN A 64 -8.47 -8.58 6.56
N GLU A 65 -9.00 -7.76 7.47
CA GLU A 65 -10.36 -7.87 7.99
C GLU A 65 -11.39 -7.09 7.14
N ILE A 66 -10.94 -6.19 6.27
CA ILE A 66 -11.81 -5.44 5.34
C ILE A 66 -12.36 -6.40 4.27
N GLU A 67 -13.55 -6.12 3.76
CA GLU A 67 -14.22 -6.93 2.74
C GLU A 67 -13.54 -6.77 1.37
N PHE A 68 -13.34 -7.89 0.65
CA PHE A 68 -12.90 -7.83 -0.74
C PHE A 68 -14.09 -7.56 -1.65
N VAL A 69 -14.04 -6.48 -2.43
CA VAL A 69 -15.06 -6.10 -3.41
C VAL A 69 -14.37 -5.61 -4.67
N ASP A 70 -14.76 -6.14 -5.84
CA ASP A 70 -14.22 -5.70 -7.12
C ASP A 70 -14.59 -4.25 -7.42
N ASP A 71 -13.67 -3.50 -8.02
CA ASP A 71 -13.79 -2.08 -8.38
C ASP A 71 -15.06 -1.74 -9.14
N ILE A 72 -15.41 -2.56 -10.15
CA ILE A 72 -16.60 -2.31 -10.96
C ILE A 72 -17.88 -2.36 -10.11
N THR A 73 -17.91 -3.22 -9.10
CA THR A 73 -19.05 -3.35 -8.18
C THR A 73 -19.02 -2.23 -7.13
N HIS A 74 -17.84 -1.90 -6.64
CA HIS A 74 -17.66 -0.99 -5.51
C HIS A 74 -17.68 0.48 -5.91
N TRP A 75 -16.95 0.82 -6.98
CA TRP A 75 -16.72 2.19 -7.42
C TRP A 75 -17.44 2.54 -8.74
N GLY A 76 -17.92 1.53 -9.50
CA GLY A 76 -18.45 1.74 -10.84
C GLY A 76 -17.39 1.98 -11.92
N TYR A 77 -16.12 1.84 -11.58
CA TYR A 77 -14.96 1.95 -12.49
C TYR A 77 -14.30 0.59 -12.64
N ARG A 78 -13.52 0.41 -13.71
CA ARG A 78 -12.80 -0.86 -13.95
C ARG A 78 -11.52 -0.98 -13.13
N ASP A 79 -10.97 0.15 -12.72
CA ASP A 79 -9.69 0.24 -12.01
C ASP A 79 -9.70 1.57 -11.24
N TYR A 80 -9.80 1.51 -9.92
CA TYR A 80 -9.82 2.66 -9.03
C TYR A 80 -8.97 2.36 -7.80
N TRP A 81 -7.94 3.15 -7.57
CA TRP A 81 -7.05 2.97 -6.43
C TRP A 81 -7.50 3.86 -5.28
N ALA A 82 -8.17 3.27 -4.31
CA ALA A 82 -8.66 4.01 -3.15
C ALA A 82 -7.53 4.49 -2.25
N THR A 83 -7.72 5.67 -1.66
CA THR A 83 -6.91 6.08 -0.51
C THR A 83 -7.24 5.21 0.70
N PRO A 84 -6.32 5.08 1.71
CA PRO A 84 -6.65 4.34 2.92
C PRO A 84 -7.93 4.82 3.63
N ILE A 85 -8.24 6.13 3.54
CA ILE A 85 -9.49 6.68 4.10
C ILE A 85 -10.71 6.24 3.30
N GLU A 86 -10.65 6.22 1.97
CA GLU A 86 -11.75 5.73 1.13
C GLU A 86 -11.96 4.25 1.37
N PHE A 87 -10.90 3.45 1.41
CA PHE A 87 -10.94 2.01 1.67
C PHE A 87 -11.55 1.67 3.03
N LEU A 88 -11.11 2.34 4.11
CA LEU A 88 -11.70 2.19 5.44
C LEU A 88 -13.11 2.79 5.52
N GLY A 89 -13.34 3.88 4.80
CA GLY A 89 -14.63 4.56 4.74
C GLY A 89 -15.73 3.67 4.21
N THR A 90 -15.47 2.95 3.13
CA THR A 90 -16.44 2.09 2.48
C THR A 90 -16.42 0.64 2.98
N ASN A 91 -15.45 0.28 3.84
CA ASN A 91 -15.22 -1.07 4.34
C ASN A 91 -15.10 -2.13 3.24
N GLY A 92 -14.54 -1.75 2.10
CA GLY A 92 -14.39 -2.64 0.96
C GLY A 92 -13.43 -2.10 -0.09
N GLY A 93 -12.88 -3.01 -0.90
CA GLY A 93 -11.99 -2.71 -2.01
C GLY A 93 -11.32 -3.96 -2.57
N ASP A 94 -10.54 -3.80 -3.61
CA ASP A 94 -9.84 -4.90 -4.25
C ASP A 94 -8.35 -5.01 -3.88
N CYS A 95 -7.58 -5.83 -4.58
CA CYS A 95 -6.22 -6.16 -4.17
C CYS A 95 -5.26 -4.95 -4.15
N GLU A 96 -5.49 -3.95 -4.99
CA GLU A 96 -4.75 -2.71 -5.04
C GLU A 96 -4.97 -1.90 -3.77
N ASP A 97 -6.22 -1.78 -3.31
CA ASP A 97 -6.60 -1.00 -2.12
C ASP A 97 -5.98 -1.58 -0.84
N PHE A 98 -6.03 -2.90 -0.68
CA PHE A 98 -5.34 -3.59 0.41
C PHE A 98 -3.84 -3.31 0.39
N THR A 99 -3.22 -3.38 -0.78
CA THR A 99 -1.78 -3.19 -0.95
C THR A 99 -1.37 -1.74 -0.67
N ILE A 100 -2.14 -0.78 -1.18
CA ILE A 100 -1.95 0.67 -1.00
C ILE A 100 -2.09 1.04 0.47
N ALA A 101 -3.15 0.59 1.14
CA ALA A 101 -3.39 0.89 2.55
C ALA A 101 -2.27 0.35 3.46
N LYS A 102 -1.80 -0.86 3.20
CA LYS A 102 -0.64 -1.45 3.89
C LYS A 102 0.64 -0.66 3.63
N TYR A 103 0.89 -0.27 2.38
CA TYR A 103 2.06 0.53 2.00
C TYR A 103 2.09 1.86 2.76
N PHE A 104 1.02 2.66 2.69
CA PHE A 104 0.99 3.97 3.35
C PHE A 104 1.07 3.85 4.87
N SER A 105 0.44 2.85 5.47
CA SER A 105 0.53 2.60 6.92
C SER A 105 1.94 2.27 7.38
N LEU A 106 2.65 1.40 6.67
CA LEU A 106 4.05 1.09 6.98
C LEU A 106 4.98 2.28 6.75
N ARG A 107 4.70 3.10 5.73
CA ARG A 107 5.41 4.37 5.51
C ARG A 107 5.20 5.34 6.67
N GLU A 108 3.98 5.44 7.20
CA GLU A 108 3.64 6.27 8.36
C GLU A 108 4.35 5.79 9.64
N LEU A 109 4.52 4.48 9.80
CA LEU A 109 5.28 3.87 10.88
C LEU A 109 6.80 4.08 10.75
N GLY A 110 7.27 4.63 9.62
CA GLY A 110 8.69 4.96 9.38
C GLY A 110 9.45 3.89 8.60
N VAL A 111 8.78 2.86 8.06
CA VAL A 111 9.44 1.90 7.17
C VAL A 111 9.91 2.63 5.90
N PRO A 112 11.20 2.59 5.53
CA PRO A 112 11.73 3.31 4.38
C PRO A 112 11.09 2.86 3.06
N ALA A 113 10.85 3.82 2.12
CA ALA A 113 10.22 3.53 0.83
C ALA A 113 10.98 2.51 0.00
N GLU A 114 12.32 2.54 0.07
CA GLU A 114 13.20 1.61 -0.64
C GLU A 114 13.03 0.15 -0.21
N LYS A 115 12.47 -0.08 0.99
CA LYS A 115 12.15 -1.41 1.51
C LYS A 115 10.78 -1.94 1.12
N LEU A 116 9.92 -1.09 0.54
CA LEU A 116 8.55 -1.43 0.20
C LEU A 116 8.31 -1.33 -1.31
N ARG A 117 7.65 -2.32 -1.89
CA ARG A 117 7.22 -2.29 -3.30
C ARG A 117 5.82 -2.84 -3.45
N LEU A 118 4.96 -2.06 -4.11
CA LEU A 118 3.70 -2.55 -4.64
C LEU A 118 4.04 -3.42 -5.85
N MET A 119 3.63 -4.67 -5.85
CA MET A 119 4.04 -5.65 -6.86
C MET A 119 2.84 -6.22 -7.59
N TYR A 120 2.77 -5.94 -8.89
CA TYR A 120 1.86 -6.63 -9.80
C TYR A 120 2.36 -8.06 -10.04
N VAL A 121 1.46 -9.01 -9.85
CA VAL A 121 1.72 -10.43 -10.04
C VAL A 121 0.59 -11.07 -10.84
N THR A 122 0.83 -12.21 -11.43
CA THR A 122 -0.23 -13.12 -11.86
C THR A 122 -0.40 -14.18 -10.79
N ALA A 123 -1.56 -14.21 -10.11
CA ALA A 123 -1.94 -15.35 -9.29
C ALA A 123 -2.23 -16.55 -10.19
N THR A 124 -1.86 -17.74 -9.77
CA THR A 124 -1.98 -18.96 -10.61
C THR A 124 -3.22 -19.79 -10.28
N ARG A 125 -3.84 -19.55 -9.10
CA ARG A 125 -5.01 -20.28 -8.61
C ARG A 125 -5.94 -19.39 -7.77
N PRO A 126 -7.00 -18.80 -8.37
CA PRO A 126 -7.33 -18.77 -9.80
C PRO A 126 -6.30 -17.95 -10.59
N ARG A 127 -6.23 -18.17 -11.91
CA ARG A 127 -5.33 -17.37 -12.76
C ARG A 127 -5.93 -15.99 -13.00
N GLN A 128 -5.37 -14.98 -12.34
CA GLN A 128 -5.84 -13.60 -12.45
C GLN A 128 -4.71 -12.61 -12.17
N ALA A 129 -4.89 -11.36 -12.61
CA ALA A 129 -4.07 -10.25 -12.17
C ALA A 129 -4.27 -10.04 -10.66
N HIS A 130 -3.20 -9.67 -9.96
CA HIS A 130 -3.24 -9.45 -8.53
C HIS A 130 -2.14 -8.48 -8.10
N MET A 131 -2.35 -7.78 -6.99
CA MET A 131 -1.34 -6.89 -6.40
C MET A 131 -1.07 -7.30 -4.95
N VAL A 132 0.21 -7.29 -4.59
CA VAL A 132 0.68 -7.58 -3.23
C VAL A 132 1.74 -6.57 -2.79
N LEU A 133 1.93 -6.41 -1.49
CA LEU A 133 3.03 -5.62 -0.95
C LEU A 133 4.23 -6.52 -0.66
N ALA A 134 5.39 -6.16 -1.19
CA ALA A 134 6.67 -6.82 -0.93
C ALA A 134 7.52 -5.95 -0.01
N TYR A 135 7.98 -6.52 1.10
CA TYR A 135 8.94 -5.91 2.02
C TYR A 135 10.32 -6.54 1.89
N TYR A 136 11.34 -5.72 1.66
CA TYR A 136 12.75 -6.12 1.56
C TYR A 136 13.51 -5.64 2.80
N GLU A 137 14.05 -6.55 3.59
CA GLU A 137 14.88 -6.19 4.74
C GLU A 137 16.16 -5.49 4.28
N THR A 138 16.77 -6.03 3.23
CA THR A 138 17.91 -5.44 2.52
C THR A 138 17.64 -5.47 1.01
N PRO A 139 18.33 -4.64 0.19
CA PRO A 139 18.11 -4.61 -1.27
C PRO A 139 18.22 -5.97 -1.97
N ASN A 140 18.98 -6.91 -1.39
CA ASN A 140 19.23 -8.23 -1.96
C ASN A 140 18.51 -9.38 -1.24
N SER A 141 17.72 -9.10 -0.20
CA SER A 141 16.97 -10.13 0.51
C SER A 141 15.82 -10.67 -0.33
N VAL A 142 15.40 -11.91 -0.04
CA VAL A 142 14.12 -12.43 -0.51
C VAL A 142 13.02 -11.65 0.23
N PRO A 143 12.09 -10.96 -0.47
CA PRO A 143 11.10 -10.17 0.23
C PRO A 143 10.06 -11.02 0.95
N LEU A 144 9.51 -10.45 2.02
CA LEU A 144 8.28 -10.92 2.63
C LEU A 144 7.09 -10.36 1.84
N VAL A 145 6.08 -11.20 1.62
CA VAL A 145 4.87 -10.86 0.87
C VAL A 145 3.69 -10.69 1.81
N LEU A 146 3.09 -9.50 1.79
CA LEU A 146 1.83 -9.18 2.47
C LEU A 146 0.71 -9.19 1.41
N ASP A 147 -0.33 -9.96 1.66
CA ASP A 147 -1.35 -10.30 0.68
C ASP A 147 -2.74 -10.34 1.37
N ASN A 148 -3.80 -10.07 0.61
CA ASN A 148 -5.18 -10.24 1.09
C ASN A 148 -5.74 -11.63 0.77
N MET A 149 -5.31 -12.26 -0.33
CA MET A 149 -5.73 -13.63 -0.68
C MET A 149 -5.09 -14.69 0.23
N ASN A 150 -3.82 -14.49 0.59
CA ASN A 150 -3.14 -15.33 1.56
C ASN A 150 -2.71 -14.47 2.76
N LYS A 151 -3.50 -14.51 3.83
CA LYS A 151 -3.30 -13.67 5.03
C LYS A 151 -1.96 -13.92 5.75
N ARG A 152 -1.24 -15.00 5.41
CA ARG A 152 0.08 -15.31 5.99
C ARG A 152 1.17 -14.49 5.31
N ILE A 153 2.03 -13.87 6.10
CA ILE A 153 3.25 -13.24 5.59
C ILE A 153 4.29 -14.33 5.33
N LEU A 154 4.64 -14.53 4.07
CA LEU A 154 5.56 -15.57 3.63
C LEU A 154 6.69 -14.97 2.77
N PRO A 155 7.90 -15.54 2.81
CA PRO A 155 8.93 -15.19 1.84
C PRO A 155 8.46 -15.46 0.39
N ALA A 156 8.83 -14.61 -0.55
CA ALA A 156 8.46 -14.76 -1.97
C ALA A 156 8.90 -16.13 -2.56
N SER A 157 9.96 -16.72 -2.03
CA SER A 157 10.39 -18.10 -2.43
C SER A 157 9.38 -19.19 -2.08
N GLN A 158 8.47 -18.92 -1.13
CA GLN A 158 7.39 -19.85 -0.74
C GLN A 158 6.05 -19.49 -1.42
N ARG A 159 5.97 -18.40 -2.17
CA ARG A 159 4.79 -17.95 -2.91
C ARG A 159 4.88 -18.37 -4.39
N ARG A 160 4.89 -19.70 -4.61
CA ARG A 160 4.90 -20.30 -5.96
C ARG A 160 3.59 -20.09 -6.74
N ASP A 161 2.56 -19.64 -6.04
CA ASP A 161 1.25 -19.25 -6.55
C ASP A 161 1.26 -17.87 -7.22
N LEU A 162 2.35 -17.09 -7.08
CA LEU A 162 2.48 -15.75 -7.61
C LEU A 162 3.62 -15.64 -8.62
N ILE A 163 3.33 -15.13 -9.81
CA ILE A 163 4.32 -14.86 -10.86
C ILE A 163 4.50 -13.35 -10.95
N PRO A 164 5.66 -12.78 -10.55
CA PRO A 164 5.90 -11.34 -10.61
C PRO A 164 5.90 -10.82 -12.05
N VAL A 165 5.28 -9.65 -12.26
CA VAL A 165 5.22 -8.94 -13.55
C VAL A 165 6.06 -7.67 -13.50
N TYR A 166 5.73 -6.75 -12.61
CA TYR A 166 6.52 -5.55 -12.30
C TYR A 166 6.24 -5.08 -10.87
N SER A 167 7.07 -4.18 -10.37
CA SER A 167 6.83 -3.54 -9.08
C SER A 167 7.16 -2.06 -9.12
N PHE A 168 6.59 -1.29 -8.22
CA PHE A 168 6.82 0.14 -8.11
C PHE A 168 6.66 0.63 -6.66
N ASN A 169 7.08 1.85 -6.42
CA ASN A 169 6.78 2.64 -5.22
C ASN A 169 6.89 4.13 -5.58
N GLY A 170 6.89 5.02 -4.59
CA GLY A 170 7.04 6.46 -4.81
C GLY A 170 8.38 6.87 -5.46
N GLU A 171 9.37 5.99 -5.53
CA GLU A 171 10.73 6.29 -5.99
C GLU A 171 11.07 5.70 -7.35
N GLY A 172 10.27 4.77 -7.86
CA GLY A 172 10.56 4.15 -9.16
C GLY A 172 9.67 3.00 -9.56
N LEU A 173 9.98 2.47 -10.73
CA LEU A 173 9.37 1.32 -11.36
C LEU A 173 10.44 0.28 -11.68
N TRP A 174 10.17 -0.98 -11.40
CA TRP A 174 11.06 -2.11 -11.67
C TRP A 174 10.33 -3.18 -12.45
N LEU A 175 10.91 -3.63 -13.58
CA LEU A 175 10.43 -4.85 -14.23
C LEU A 175 10.81 -6.04 -13.37
N ALA A 176 9.89 -6.97 -13.20
CA ALA A 176 10.19 -8.18 -12.47
C ALA A 176 11.14 -9.07 -13.27
N LYS A 177 12.30 -9.36 -12.69
CA LYS A 177 13.08 -10.56 -12.99
C LYS A 177 13.13 -11.34 -11.70
N GLU A 178 13.13 -12.67 -11.80
CA GLU A 178 13.22 -13.63 -10.70
C GLU A 178 13.10 -13.06 -9.28
N GLN A 179 12.01 -13.32 -8.61
CA GLN A 179 11.72 -12.86 -7.23
C GLN A 179 11.60 -11.33 -7.04
N GLY A 180 11.18 -10.58 -8.08
CA GLY A 180 10.96 -9.14 -7.96
C GLY A 180 12.22 -8.26 -7.98
N ARG A 181 13.38 -8.81 -8.31
CA ARG A 181 14.68 -8.11 -8.39
C ARG A 181 14.94 -7.45 -9.74
N GLY A 182 13.90 -6.98 -10.43
CA GLY A 182 14.04 -6.39 -11.74
C GLY A 182 14.88 -5.13 -11.76
N ARG A 183 15.40 -4.81 -12.96
CA ARG A 183 16.14 -3.59 -13.20
C ARG A 183 15.23 -2.38 -13.00
N LYS A 184 15.68 -1.39 -12.24
CA LYS A 184 14.99 -0.08 -12.13
C LYS A 184 14.92 0.54 -13.51
N MET A 185 13.71 0.91 -13.94
CA MET A 185 13.54 1.64 -15.21
C MET A 185 13.98 3.09 -15.03
N GLN A 186 14.57 3.65 -16.07
CA GLN A 186 14.89 5.08 -16.07
C GLN A 186 13.59 5.89 -16.23
N GLY A 187 13.39 6.87 -15.35
CA GLY A 187 12.22 7.76 -15.37
C GLY A 187 11.40 7.69 -14.06
N LYS A 188 10.51 8.68 -13.92
CA LYS A 188 9.52 8.70 -12.82
C LYS A 188 8.45 7.64 -13.09
N ASN A 189 7.85 7.12 -12.03
CA ASN A 189 6.65 6.30 -12.15
C ASN A 189 5.52 7.16 -12.79
N ASN A 190 5.24 6.92 -14.07
CA ASN A 190 4.21 7.64 -14.84
C ASN A 190 2.83 6.94 -14.77
N ASN A 191 2.62 6.03 -13.80
CA ASN A 191 1.32 5.42 -13.61
C ASN A 191 0.30 6.51 -13.19
N ALA A 192 -0.70 6.73 -14.05
CA ALA A 192 -1.71 7.78 -13.86
C ALA A 192 -2.54 7.54 -12.59
N LEU A 193 -2.86 6.28 -12.27
CA LEU A 193 -3.61 5.90 -11.06
C LEU A 193 -2.79 6.22 -9.80
N TRP A 194 -1.48 5.94 -9.82
CA TRP A 194 -0.59 6.31 -8.72
C TRP A 194 -0.50 7.83 -8.52
N GLN A 195 -0.46 8.59 -9.61
CA GLN A 195 -0.42 10.06 -9.52
C GLN A 195 -1.74 10.62 -8.99
N ASP A 196 -2.88 10.11 -9.46
CA ASP A 196 -4.20 10.50 -8.98
C ASP A 196 -4.39 10.15 -7.50
N LEU A 197 -4.04 8.92 -7.10
CA LEU A 197 -4.03 8.50 -5.71
C LEU A 197 -3.23 9.46 -4.82
N ASN A 198 -1.97 9.78 -5.20
CA ASN A 198 -1.14 10.69 -4.42
C ASN A 198 -1.75 12.11 -4.32
N LYS A 199 -2.39 12.58 -5.39
CA LYS A 199 -3.11 13.86 -5.37
C LYS A 199 -4.28 13.82 -4.37
N ARG A 200 -5.10 12.76 -4.38
CA ARG A 200 -6.20 12.57 -3.42
C ARG A 200 -5.71 12.41 -1.99
N MET A 201 -4.58 11.69 -1.79
CA MET A 201 -3.92 11.60 -0.48
C MET A 201 -3.55 12.97 0.10
N GLN A 202 -3.05 13.91 -0.72
CA GLN A 202 -2.71 15.27 -0.29
C GLN A 202 -3.93 16.14 0.01
N GLN A 203 -5.09 15.85 -0.59
CA GLN A 203 -6.33 16.59 -0.41
C GLN A 203 -7.20 16.08 0.74
N SER A 204 -7.02 14.83 1.11
CA SER A 204 -7.82 14.15 2.15
C SER A 204 -7.34 14.45 3.57
N PHE A 205 -6.26 15.25 3.73
CA PHE A 205 -5.63 15.51 5.03
C PHE A 205 -5.35 16.99 5.30
#